data_5ec23a2b92da3ebe6fe855e10e99da6c
#
_entry.id   5ec23a2b92da3ebe6fe855e10e99da6c
#
_cell.length_a   1.000
_cell.length_b   1.000
_cell.length_c   1.000
_cell.angle_alpha   90.00
_cell.angle_beta   90.00
_cell.angle_gamma   90.00
#
_symmetry.space_group_name_H-M   'P 1'
#
loop_
_entity.id
_entity.type
_entity.pdbx_description
1 polymer ?
#
loop_
_entity_poly.entity_id
_entity_poly.type
_entity_poly.pdbx_seq_one_letter_code
_entity_poly.pdbx_strand_id
1 'polypeptide(L)'
;MHFMNRARWTAVGAMLLVPALSGCDLKQTLLSPQQPGVIGPASVTSPTGAEALRVGALGSFKAWFAGGGVNFANLPMMSDLVTDIWASGDTQSQHNETDGRTMQSSNGVLASAYSSAQQARGFALTAIQALRLYVTPPPAASIGELYFAMGLAELQMSEVFCNGVPFGSMVDGVPTYTQPVTNADGFRLASARFDTALTLVTGTDAASVSIRRVNAIAKARAQIALGNYAAAATLVADVPTNYQYLLTFSLTTTSSELYILNGTQPSRFVVGDSFAIINGAPSVIKNALPFASANDPRIPVTGSTSNTRKAFDGSTPWAGQLLYGQTDPFPVLTGIDARLIEAEAKINANDFAGMFATLNTLRTTAQTIGNKTIAVMPALTTAPTTKDAALTMFFREKAFWQFGRGFRLGDLRRLIRQYGRTQDNVFPVGTWFKGGAYGTDINLPMVDSELTNPNFKGCIDRNP
;
A
#
# COMPACT_ATOMS: atom_id res chain seq x y z
N MET A 1 71.01 -67.23 8.11
CA MET A 1 71.35 -67.26 9.55
C MET A 1 70.17 -66.61 10.25
N HIS A 2 69.34 -67.46 10.80
CA HIS A 2 69.06 -67.64 12.26
C HIS A 2 68.49 -66.38 12.92
N PHE A 3 67.37 -66.37 13.68
CA PHE A 3 66.52 -67.35 14.36
C PHE A 3 65.20 -66.66 14.65
N MET A 4 64.09 -67.31 14.42
CA MET A 4 62.90 -67.63 15.28
C MET A 4 62.99 -67.14 16.74
N ASN A 5 61.96 -66.51 17.26
CA ASN A 5 61.08 -67.13 18.32
C ASN A 5 59.90 -66.29 18.77
N ARG A 6 58.70 -66.87 18.61
CA ARG A 6 57.61 -67.11 19.60
C ARG A 6 56.90 -65.96 20.24
N ALA A 7 55.71 -65.90 19.80
CA ALA A 7 54.41 -65.75 20.48
C ALA A 7 54.38 -65.66 21.98
N ARG A 8 53.56 -64.75 22.48
CA ARG A 8 52.63 -64.95 23.65
C ARG A 8 51.40 -64.07 23.53
N TRP A 9 50.25 -64.72 23.57
CA TRP A 9 48.92 -64.19 23.66
C TRP A 9 48.68 -63.53 25.03
N THR A 10 48.08 -62.32 25.00
CA THR A 10 47.24 -61.83 26.10
C THR A 10 46.04 -61.12 25.52
N ALA A 11 44.89 -61.72 25.63
CA ALA A 11 43.59 -61.13 25.42
C ALA A 11 43.33 -60.09 26.49
N VAL A 12 43.13 -58.84 26.09
CA VAL A 12 42.52 -57.83 26.96
C VAL A 12 41.26 -57.34 26.24
N GLY A 13 40.13 -57.55 26.92
CA GLY A 13 38.80 -57.22 26.42
C GLY A 13 38.66 -55.75 26.09
N ALA A 14 38.34 -55.49 24.83
CA ALA A 14 37.82 -54.18 24.39
C ALA A 14 36.36 -54.05 24.88
N MET A 15 36.17 -53.36 25.95
CA MET A 15 34.83 -52.93 26.43
C MET A 15 34.37 -51.84 25.49
N LEU A 16 33.46 -52.17 24.58
CA LEU A 16 32.75 -51.24 23.72
C LEU A 16 31.91 -50.28 24.59
N LEU A 17 32.44 -49.09 24.89
CA LEU A 17 31.63 -47.94 25.24
C LEU A 17 30.94 -47.47 23.99
N VAL A 18 29.67 -47.81 23.81
CA VAL A 18 28.73 -47.15 22.93
C VAL A 18 28.32 -45.84 23.62
N PRO A 19 28.73 -44.64 23.14
CA PRO A 19 28.09 -43.43 23.60
C PRO A 19 26.67 -43.46 23.09
N ALA A 20 25.72 -43.52 24.02
CA ALA A 20 24.34 -43.21 23.70
C ALA A 20 24.32 -41.76 23.17
N LEU A 21 24.35 -41.63 21.87
CA LEU A 21 23.91 -40.43 21.15
C LEU A 21 22.43 -40.31 21.45
N SER A 22 22.10 -39.70 22.59
CA SER A 22 20.81 -39.07 22.79
C SER A 22 20.69 -38.03 21.65
N GLY A 23 19.96 -38.38 20.62
CA GLY A 23 19.72 -37.53 19.47
C GLY A 23 19.03 -36.24 19.94
N CYS A 24 19.80 -35.21 20.15
CA CYS A 24 19.28 -33.87 19.88
C CYS A 24 18.81 -33.90 18.45
N ASP A 25 17.57 -33.54 18.24
CA ASP A 25 16.92 -33.55 16.93
C ASP A 25 17.59 -32.47 16.04
N LEU A 26 18.77 -32.83 15.49
CA LEU A 26 19.61 -32.00 14.62
C LEU A 26 18.84 -31.53 13.38
N LYS A 27 17.78 -32.26 12.98
CA LYS A 27 16.92 -31.86 11.88
C LYS A 27 16.11 -30.62 12.23
N GLN A 28 15.57 -30.50 13.46
CA GLN A 28 14.81 -29.30 13.83
C GLN A 28 15.71 -28.08 14.02
N THR A 29 16.93 -28.24 14.50
CA THR A 29 17.83 -27.10 14.80
C THR A 29 18.61 -26.61 13.58
N LEU A 30 18.98 -27.49 12.66
CA LEU A 30 19.82 -27.14 11.51
C LEU A 30 19.05 -26.95 10.20
N LEU A 31 17.85 -27.54 10.04
CA LEU A 31 17.04 -27.47 8.82
C LEU A 31 15.84 -26.53 8.91
N SER A 32 15.63 -25.91 10.05
CA SER A 32 14.62 -24.85 10.25
C SER A 32 15.32 -23.56 10.67
N PRO A 33 16.01 -22.85 9.77
CA PRO A 33 16.63 -21.58 10.11
C PRO A 33 15.54 -20.59 10.52
N GLN A 34 15.46 -20.26 11.78
CA GLN A 34 14.65 -19.13 12.24
C GLN A 34 15.37 -17.84 11.83
N GLN A 35 14.67 -16.98 11.12
CA GLN A 35 15.22 -15.65 10.84
C GLN A 35 15.46 -14.91 12.16
N PRO A 36 16.70 -14.46 12.44
CA PRO A 36 16.98 -13.66 13.62
C PRO A 36 16.07 -12.42 13.64
N GLY A 37 15.33 -12.22 14.73
CA GLY A 37 14.41 -11.09 14.88
C GLY A 37 12.96 -11.36 14.51
N VAL A 38 12.61 -12.54 14.03
CA VAL A 38 11.21 -12.95 13.83
C VAL A 38 10.78 -13.87 14.97
N ILE A 39 9.89 -13.38 15.82
CA ILE A 39 9.24 -14.19 16.86
C ILE A 39 8.13 -14.99 16.16
N GLY A 40 8.34 -16.30 15.99
CA GLY A 40 7.32 -17.19 15.44
C GLY A 40 6.17 -17.43 16.45
N PRO A 41 4.97 -17.80 15.99
CA PRO A 41 3.82 -18.09 16.86
C PRO A 41 4.13 -19.14 17.94
N ALA A 42 4.93 -20.14 17.61
CA ALA A 42 5.36 -21.19 18.56
C ALA A 42 6.24 -20.68 19.72
N SER A 43 6.85 -19.51 19.58
CA SER A 43 7.67 -18.88 20.62
C SER A 43 6.87 -17.94 21.52
N VAL A 44 5.59 -17.69 21.21
CA VAL A 44 4.71 -16.78 21.96
C VAL A 44 3.84 -17.58 22.90
N THR A 45 4.17 -17.58 24.17
CA THR A 45 3.41 -18.32 25.21
C THR A 45 2.92 -17.38 26.33
N SER A 46 2.84 -16.07 26.06
CA SER A 46 2.47 -15.08 27.07
C SER A 46 1.73 -13.88 26.48
N PRO A 47 0.96 -13.14 27.30
CA PRO A 47 0.35 -11.87 26.88
C PRO A 47 1.37 -10.86 26.34
N THR A 48 2.55 -10.77 26.94
CA THR A 48 3.64 -9.87 26.51
C THR A 48 4.16 -10.27 25.11
N GLY A 49 4.29 -11.58 24.85
CA GLY A 49 4.70 -12.08 23.54
C GLY A 49 3.64 -11.79 22.46
N ALA A 50 2.37 -11.95 22.78
CA ALA A 50 1.26 -11.61 21.86
C ALA A 50 1.25 -10.11 21.52
N GLU A 51 1.51 -9.24 22.50
CA GLU A 51 1.63 -7.79 22.28
C GLU A 51 2.87 -7.45 21.44
N ALA A 52 3.99 -8.13 21.63
CA ALA A 52 5.18 -7.96 20.79
C ALA A 52 4.88 -8.31 19.30
N LEU A 53 4.12 -9.39 19.06
CA LEU A 53 3.66 -9.73 17.69
C LEU A 53 2.74 -8.65 17.12
N ARG A 54 1.83 -8.06 17.92
CA ARG A 54 0.98 -6.94 17.48
C ARG A 54 1.81 -5.73 17.05
N VAL A 55 2.76 -5.32 17.89
CA VAL A 55 3.66 -4.19 17.58
C VAL A 55 4.47 -4.46 16.31
N GLY A 56 4.99 -5.68 16.16
CA GLY A 56 5.70 -6.10 14.93
C GLY A 56 4.83 -6.06 13.69
N ALA A 57 3.58 -6.53 13.78
CA ALA A 57 2.61 -6.51 12.69
C ALA A 57 2.25 -5.08 12.25
N LEU A 58 2.04 -4.16 13.22
CA LEU A 58 1.79 -2.75 12.91
C LEU A 58 3.05 -2.04 12.37
N GLY A 59 4.24 -2.46 12.81
CA GLY A 59 5.51 -2.03 12.22
C GLY A 59 5.62 -2.43 10.75
N SER A 60 5.28 -3.67 10.42
CA SER A 60 5.23 -4.17 9.05
C SER A 60 4.17 -3.46 8.20
N PHE A 61 2.98 -3.23 8.78
CA PHE A 61 1.93 -2.42 8.14
C PHE A 61 2.45 -1.02 7.78
N LYS A 62 3.08 -0.33 8.72
CA LYS A 62 3.68 0.98 8.49
C LYS A 62 4.74 0.93 7.38
N ALA A 63 5.59 -0.07 7.38
CA ALA A 63 6.67 -0.21 6.41
C ALA A 63 6.13 -0.36 4.97
N TRP A 64 5.18 -1.26 4.72
CA TRP A 64 4.66 -1.48 3.38
C TRP A 64 3.79 -0.34 2.85
N PHE A 65 3.11 0.41 3.76
CA PHE A 65 2.16 1.45 3.33
C PHE A 65 2.84 2.80 3.08
N ALA A 66 3.71 3.24 3.98
CA ALA A 66 4.31 4.59 3.88
C ALA A 66 5.74 4.68 4.45
N GLY A 67 6.25 3.59 5.03
CA GLY A 67 7.58 3.58 5.65
C GLY A 67 8.71 3.33 4.67
N GLY A 68 9.93 3.62 5.13
CA GLY A 68 11.17 3.33 4.41
C GLY A 68 11.36 1.83 4.25
N GLY A 69 11.31 1.37 3.04
CA GLY A 69 11.60 0.00 2.65
C GLY A 69 13.04 -0.18 2.21
N VAL A 70 13.48 -1.42 2.14
CA VAL A 70 14.86 -1.78 1.78
C VAL A 70 15.14 -1.53 0.29
N ASN A 71 14.11 -1.33 -0.56
CA ASN A 71 14.22 -1.31 -2.02
C ASN A 71 13.57 -0.09 -2.71
N PHE A 72 13.52 1.04 -2.06
CA PHE A 72 13.18 2.33 -2.67
C PHE A 72 11.78 2.48 -3.26
N ALA A 73 10.79 1.70 -2.88
CA ALA A 73 9.39 2.05 -3.06
C ALA A 73 8.47 1.08 -2.34
N ASN A 74 7.49 1.61 -1.64
CA ASN A 74 6.37 0.86 -1.12
C ASN A 74 5.26 0.71 -2.18
N LEU A 75 4.28 -0.15 -1.93
CA LEU A 75 3.21 -0.43 -2.90
C LEU A 75 2.38 0.82 -3.27
N PRO A 76 1.96 1.69 -2.32
CA PRO A 76 1.30 2.95 -2.65
C PRO A 76 2.10 3.83 -3.61
N MET A 77 3.40 4.00 -3.40
CA MET A 77 4.23 4.83 -4.28
C MET A 77 4.41 4.22 -5.67
N MET A 78 4.61 2.91 -5.76
CA MET A 78 4.70 2.22 -7.06
C MET A 78 3.38 2.29 -7.82
N SER A 79 2.24 2.17 -7.14
CA SER A 79 0.93 2.32 -7.77
C SER A 79 0.66 3.75 -8.26
N ASP A 80 1.08 4.76 -7.49
CA ASP A 80 0.93 6.16 -7.89
C ASP A 80 1.90 6.54 -9.03
N LEU A 81 3.04 5.85 -9.17
CA LEU A 81 4.00 6.06 -10.26
C LEU A 81 3.45 5.59 -11.63
N VAL A 82 2.54 4.62 -11.66
CA VAL A 82 1.81 4.22 -12.90
C VAL A 82 0.88 5.33 -13.41
N THR A 83 0.60 6.32 -12.57
CA THR A 83 -0.37 7.39 -12.81
C THR A 83 0.31 8.73 -13.10
N ASP A 84 -0.37 9.81 -12.83
CA ASP A 84 0.11 11.19 -12.96
C ASP A 84 0.56 11.82 -11.64
N ILE A 85 0.54 11.08 -10.52
CA ILE A 85 0.97 11.58 -9.20
C ILE A 85 2.49 11.81 -9.15
N TRP A 86 3.26 10.83 -9.61
CA TRP A 86 4.72 10.88 -9.66
C TRP A 86 5.22 10.69 -11.07
N ALA A 87 6.40 11.27 -11.34
CA ALA A 87 7.22 10.92 -12.50
C ALA A 87 8.59 10.42 -12.01
N SER A 88 9.19 9.48 -12.73
CA SER A 88 10.48 8.91 -12.37
C SER A 88 11.64 9.86 -12.67
N GLY A 89 12.29 10.38 -11.64
CA GLY A 89 13.57 11.06 -11.71
C GLY A 89 14.74 10.12 -11.48
N ASP A 90 14.58 8.81 -11.69
CA ASP A 90 15.56 7.78 -11.35
C ASP A 90 16.28 7.23 -12.59
N THR A 91 17.45 6.64 -12.34
CA THR A 91 18.18 5.81 -13.33
C THR A 91 17.77 4.34 -13.27
N GLN A 92 17.03 3.91 -12.24
CA GLN A 92 16.60 2.52 -12.06
C GLN A 92 15.53 2.14 -13.08
N SER A 93 15.81 1.10 -13.89
CA SER A 93 14.91 0.66 -14.96
C SER A 93 13.51 0.29 -14.46
N GLN A 94 13.42 -0.33 -13.27
CA GLN A 94 12.16 -0.75 -12.65
C GLN A 94 11.21 0.42 -12.32
N HIS A 95 11.75 1.56 -11.89
CA HIS A 95 10.96 2.78 -11.70
C HIS A 95 10.55 3.37 -13.05
N ASN A 96 11.48 3.37 -14.02
CA ASN A 96 11.23 3.93 -15.35
C ASN A 96 10.17 3.14 -16.12
N GLU A 97 10.22 1.80 -16.10
CA GLU A 97 9.18 0.98 -16.76
C GLU A 97 7.80 1.13 -16.08
N THR A 98 7.79 1.39 -14.76
CA THR A 98 6.54 1.63 -14.04
C THR A 98 5.92 2.97 -14.42
N ASP A 99 6.70 4.05 -14.41
CA ASP A 99 6.26 5.38 -14.89
C ASP A 99 5.89 5.37 -16.37
N GLY A 100 6.72 4.71 -17.20
CA GLY A 100 6.46 4.54 -18.64
C GLY A 100 5.30 3.60 -18.96
N ARG A 101 4.70 2.92 -17.97
CA ARG A 101 3.58 1.98 -18.13
C ARG A 101 3.91 0.78 -19.05
N THR A 102 5.10 0.22 -18.88
CA THR A 102 5.65 -0.93 -19.65
C THR A 102 6.23 -2.00 -18.72
N MET A 103 5.52 -2.27 -17.62
CA MET A 103 6.00 -3.09 -16.52
C MET A 103 6.14 -4.56 -16.87
N GLN A 104 7.22 -5.17 -16.36
CA GLN A 104 7.46 -6.61 -16.47
C GLN A 104 7.16 -7.32 -15.15
N SER A 105 6.75 -8.59 -15.21
CA SER A 105 6.54 -9.45 -14.03
C SER A 105 7.84 -9.70 -13.23
N SER A 106 8.98 -9.58 -13.87
CA SER A 106 10.32 -9.67 -13.27
C SER A 106 10.79 -8.39 -12.56
N ASN A 107 9.96 -7.34 -12.50
CA ASN A 107 10.28 -6.10 -11.81
C ASN A 107 10.52 -6.34 -10.30
N GLY A 108 11.79 -6.29 -9.88
CA GLY A 108 12.20 -6.60 -8.50
C GLY A 108 11.67 -5.61 -7.46
N VAL A 109 11.41 -4.35 -7.83
CA VAL A 109 10.82 -3.36 -6.92
C VAL A 109 9.34 -3.66 -6.69
N LEU A 110 8.60 -4.01 -7.75
CA LEU A 110 7.21 -4.47 -7.60
C LEU A 110 7.12 -5.76 -6.79
N ALA A 111 8.04 -6.72 -7.02
CA ALA A 111 8.09 -7.95 -6.24
C ALA A 111 8.32 -7.68 -4.75
N SER A 112 9.20 -6.73 -4.43
CA SER A 112 9.47 -6.32 -3.04
C SER A 112 8.28 -5.64 -2.40
N ALA A 113 7.63 -4.70 -3.11
CA ALA A 113 6.44 -4.00 -2.65
C ALA A 113 5.25 -4.94 -2.42
N TYR A 114 5.04 -5.90 -3.34
CA TYR A 114 4.05 -6.96 -3.20
C TYR A 114 4.31 -7.85 -1.99
N SER A 115 5.55 -8.36 -1.87
CA SER A 115 5.94 -9.23 -0.76
C SER A 115 5.79 -8.56 0.59
N SER A 116 6.11 -7.26 0.70
CA SER A 116 5.93 -6.48 1.93
C SER A 116 4.45 -6.38 2.34
N ALA A 117 3.54 -6.19 1.38
CA ALA A 117 2.10 -6.16 1.64
C ALA A 117 1.57 -7.53 2.09
N GLN A 118 1.99 -8.62 1.42
CA GLN A 118 1.64 -10.00 1.83
C GLN A 118 2.18 -10.34 3.21
N GLN A 119 3.41 -9.93 3.53
CA GLN A 119 4.03 -10.14 4.83
C GLN A 119 3.28 -9.39 5.94
N ALA A 120 2.91 -8.13 5.73
CA ALA A 120 2.14 -7.35 6.70
C ALA A 120 0.78 -8.02 6.99
N ARG A 121 0.12 -8.56 5.95
CA ARG A 121 -1.12 -9.33 6.08
C ARG A 121 -0.92 -10.59 6.92
N GLY A 122 0.15 -11.35 6.65
CA GLY A 122 0.50 -12.56 7.40
C GLY A 122 0.80 -12.28 8.88
N PHE A 123 1.59 -11.25 9.16
CA PHE A 123 1.92 -10.86 10.53
C PHE A 123 0.69 -10.36 11.31
N ALA A 124 -0.21 -9.64 10.67
CA ALA A 124 -1.48 -9.24 11.29
C ALA A 124 -2.31 -10.46 11.69
N LEU A 125 -2.43 -11.47 10.83
CA LEU A 125 -3.14 -12.71 11.15
C LEU A 125 -2.51 -13.45 12.33
N THR A 126 -1.18 -13.59 12.33
CA THR A 126 -0.43 -14.23 13.42
C THR A 126 -0.64 -13.50 14.76
N ALA A 127 -0.59 -12.17 14.74
CA ALA A 127 -0.81 -11.36 15.95
C ALA A 127 -2.25 -11.48 16.46
N ILE A 128 -3.25 -11.52 15.57
CA ILE A 128 -4.66 -11.75 15.94
C ILE A 128 -4.82 -13.11 16.67
N GLN A 129 -4.22 -14.16 16.12
CA GLN A 129 -4.27 -15.51 16.73
C GLN A 129 -3.63 -15.51 18.13
N ALA A 130 -2.45 -14.90 18.26
CA ALA A 130 -1.74 -14.82 19.53
C ALA A 130 -2.51 -14.01 20.60
N LEU A 131 -3.07 -12.85 20.23
CA LEU A 131 -3.88 -12.04 21.15
C LEU A 131 -5.12 -12.79 21.64
N ARG A 132 -5.79 -13.54 20.76
CA ARG A 132 -6.95 -14.36 21.13
C ARG A 132 -6.62 -15.52 22.05
N LEU A 133 -5.42 -16.08 21.89
CA LEU A 133 -5.00 -17.27 22.68
C LEU A 133 -4.43 -16.89 24.02
N TYR A 134 -3.63 -15.82 24.12
CA TYR A 134 -2.81 -15.53 25.28
C TYR A 134 -3.28 -14.32 26.11
N VAL A 135 -4.25 -13.53 25.62
CA VAL A 135 -4.76 -12.36 26.36
C VAL A 135 -6.22 -12.55 26.72
N THR A 136 -6.55 -12.46 28.02
CA THR A 136 -7.92 -12.63 28.52
C THR A 136 -8.35 -11.41 29.34
N PRO A 137 -9.45 -10.72 28.98
CA PRO A 137 -10.19 -10.88 27.72
C PRO A 137 -9.37 -10.42 26.49
N PRO A 138 -9.62 -10.96 25.29
CA PRO A 138 -8.93 -10.52 24.09
C PRO A 138 -9.19 -9.03 23.80
N PRO A 139 -8.15 -8.22 23.49
CA PRO A 139 -8.26 -6.77 23.33
C PRO A 139 -8.92 -6.41 21.99
N ALA A 140 -10.23 -6.14 22.01
CA ALA A 140 -11.07 -5.95 20.83
C ALA A 140 -10.54 -4.84 19.90
N ALA A 141 -10.15 -3.68 20.43
CA ALA A 141 -9.62 -2.56 19.63
C ALA A 141 -8.31 -2.93 18.93
N SER A 142 -7.36 -3.56 19.64
CA SER A 142 -6.09 -4.02 19.05
C SER A 142 -6.28 -5.08 17.97
N ILE A 143 -7.19 -6.02 18.16
CA ILE A 143 -7.54 -7.03 17.15
C ILE A 143 -8.23 -6.37 15.96
N GLY A 144 -9.13 -5.40 16.20
CA GLY A 144 -9.80 -4.63 15.15
C GLY A 144 -8.83 -3.81 14.30
N GLU A 145 -7.78 -3.26 14.91
CA GLU A 145 -6.69 -2.55 14.21
C GLU A 145 -5.88 -3.49 13.31
N LEU A 146 -5.60 -4.70 13.77
CA LEU A 146 -4.93 -5.72 12.95
C LEU A 146 -5.80 -6.21 11.78
N TYR A 147 -7.11 -6.34 11.97
CA TYR A 147 -8.04 -6.62 10.87
C TYR A 147 -8.09 -5.48 9.86
N PHE A 148 -8.01 -4.22 10.32
CA PHE A 148 -7.85 -3.07 9.43
C PHE A 148 -6.57 -3.17 8.59
N ALA A 149 -5.42 -3.41 9.22
CA ALA A 149 -4.13 -3.53 8.54
C ALA A 149 -4.13 -4.66 7.50
N MET A 150 -4.67 -5.83 7.86
CA MET A 150 -4.81 -6.99 6.97
C MET A 150 -5.74 -6.70 5.79
N GLY A 151 -6.94 -6.18 6.08
CA GLY A 151 -7.94 -5.86 5.06
C GLY A 151 -7.50 -4.75 4.12
N LEU A 152 -6.75 -3.74 4.61
CA LEU A 152 -6.23 -2.67 3.76
C LEU A 152 -5.17 -3.20 2.79
N ALA A 153 -4.33 -4.15 3.20
CA ALA A 153 -3.37 -4.80 2.29
C ALA A 153 -4.11 -5.62 1.21
N GLU A 154 -5.14 -6.38 1.58
CA GLU A 154 -5.99 -7.13 0.65
C GLU A 154 -6.72 -6.20 -0.34
N LEU A 155 -7.28 -5.08 0.15
CA LEU A 155 -7.92 -4.06 -0.66
C LEU A 155 -6.95 -3.40 -1.64
N GLN A 156 -5.81 -2.90 -1.15
CA GLN A 156 -4.84 -2.21 -1.98
C GLN A 156 -4.28 -3.11 -3.08
N MET A 157 -3.88 -4.35 -2.75
CA MET A 157 -3.42 -5.29 -3.75
C MET A 157 -4.49 -5.56 -4.81
N SER A 158 -5.75 -5.69 -4.43
CA SER A 158 -6.86 -5.89 -5.37
C SER A 158 -7.17 -4.64 -6.21
N GLU A 159 -6.90 -3.43 -5.67
CA GLU A 159 -7.07 -2.18 -6.42
C GLU A 159 -5.99 -1.97 -7.49
N VAL A 160 -4.75 -2.43 -7.23
CA VAL A 160 -3.59 -2.00 -8.04
C VAL A 160 -3.02 -3.11 -8.93
N PHE A 161 -3.08 -4.38 -8.54
CA PHE A 161 -2.63 -5.50 -9.37
C PHE A 161 -3.70 -5.92 -10.38
N CYS A 162 -3.30 -6.66 -11.40
CA CYS A 162 -4.21 -7.36 -12.30
C CYS A 162 -5.13 -8.35 -11.54
N ASN A 163 -6.18 -8.85 -12.16
CA ASN A 163 -6.93 -9.99 -11.63
C ASN A 163 -5.99 -11.17 -11.45
N GLY A 164 -5.96 -11.78 -10.26
CA GLY A 164 -5.12 -12.94 -10.03
C GLY A 164 -4.22 -12.91 -8.79
N VAL A 165 -4.46 -12.01 -7.83
CA VAL A 165 -3.71 -11.99 -6.56
C VAL A 165 -4.10 -13.21 -5.71
N PRO A 166 -3.16 -14.09 -5.34
CA PRO A 166 -3.43 -15.14 -4.35
C PRO A 166 -3.27 -14.58 -2.93
N PHE A 167 -4.24 -14.86 -2.06
CA PHE A 167 -4.21 -14.45 -0.65
C PHE A 167 -3.95 -15.66 0.26
N GLY A 168 -2.80 -16.29 0.12
CA GLY A 168 -2.34 -17.39 0.96
C GLY A 168 -2.15 -16.99 2.43
N SER A 169 -1.78 -17.93 3.26
CA SER A 169 -1.48 -17.70 4.67
C SER A 169 -0.34 -18.60 5.13
N MET A 170 0.14 -18.36 6.36
CA MET A 170 1.04 -19.29 7.05
C MET A 170 0.24 -19.96 8.17
N VAL A 171 0.26 -21.30 8.22
CA VAL A 171 -0.32 -22.11 9.31
C VAL A 171 0.80 -22.90 9.92
N ASP A 172 1.08 -22.67 11.19
CA ASP A 172 2.16 -23.36 11.94
C ASP A 172 3.54 -23.30 11.23
N GLY A 173 3.82 -22.17 10.59
CA GLY A 173 5.08 -21.97 9.86
C GLY A 173 5.11 -22.57 8.45
N VAL A 174 4.02 -23.19 8.00
CA VAL A 174 3.89 -23.80 6.67
C VAL A 174 3.08 -22.86 5.74
N PRO A 175 3.60 -22.49 4.56
CA PRO A 175 2.84 -21.72 3.58
C PRO A 175 1.59 -22.47 3.11
N THR A 176 0.44 -21.82 3.18
CA THR A 176 -0.82 -22.30 2.61
C THR A 176 -1.10 -21.50 1.34
N TYR A 177 -0.94 -22.15 0.21
CA TYR A 177 -1.16 -21.55 -1.11
C TYR A 177 -2.66 -21.57 -1.46
N THR A 178 -3.16 -20.43 -1.92
CA THR A 178 -4.54 -20.30 -2.41
C THR A 178 -4.59 -20.12 -3.92
N GLN A 179 -5.76 -20.36 -4.49
CA GLN A 179 -6.02 -20.00 -5.88
C GLN A 179 -5.95 -18.46 -6.03
N PRO A 180 -5.46 -17.95 -7.17
CA PRO A 180 -5.62 -16.56 -7.56
C PRO A 180 -7.10 -16.17 -7.59
N VAL A 181 -7.42 -14.96 -7.09
CA VAL A 181 -8.79 -14.47 -7.04
C VAL A 181 -8.97 -13.25 -7.95
N THR A 182 -10.21 -12.99 -8.37
CA THR A 182 -10.52 -11.74 -9.07
C THR A 182 -10.39 -10.54 -8.13
N ASN A 183 -10.19 -9.34 -8.69
CA ASN A 183 -10.15 -8.13 -7.87
C ASN A 183 -11.47 -7.93 -7.10
N ALA A 184 -12.61 -8.28 -7.71
CA ALA A 184 -13.90 -8.21 -7.04
C ALA A 184 -13.97 -9.15 -5.83
N ASP A 185 -13.41 -10.36 -5.90
CA ASP A 185 -13.33 -11.28 -4.76
C ASP A 185 -12.35 -10.78 -3.70
N GLY A 186 -11.24 -10.16 -4.11
CA GLY A 186 -10.33 -9.48 -3.21
C GLY A 186 -11.00 -8.32 -2.46
N PHE A 187 -11.84 -7.53 -3.11
CA PHE A 187 -12.65 -6.47 -2.45
C PHE A 187 -13.65 -7.06 -1.45
N ARG A 188 -14.28 -8.19 -1.77
CA ARG A 188 -15.19 -8.89 -0.83
C ARG A 188 -14.41 -9.45 0.37
N LEU A 189 -13.23 -10.02 0.14
CA LEU A 189 -12.36 -10.51 1.20
C LEU A 189 -11.97 -9.39 2.16
N ALA A 190 -11.46 -8.26 1.64
CA ALA A 190 -11.11 -7.09 2.43
C ALA A 190 -12.33 -6.55 3.21
N SER A 191 -13.49 -6.45 2.55
CA SER A 191 -14.74 -6.02 3.20
C SER A 191 -15.09 -6.92 4.39
N ALA A 192 -14.93 -8.24 4.27
CA ALA A 192 -15.19 -9.18 5.37
C ALA A 192 -14.22 -8.99 6.56
N ARG A 193 -12.94 -8.57 6.31
CA ARG A 193 -12.02 -8.21 7.38
C ARG A 193 -12.51 -7.00 8.17
N PHE A 194 -12.93 -5.96 7.45
CA PHE A 194 -13.48 -4.74 8.06
C PHE A 194 -14.80 -5.02 8.80
N ASP A 195 -15.65 -5.89 8.29
CA ASP A 195 -16.87 -6.35 8.98
C ASP A 195 -16.54 -7.01 10.31
N THR A 196 -15.55 -7.90 10.32
CA THR A 196 -15.10 -8.57 11.54
C THR A 196 -14.61 -7.54 12.57
N ALA A 197 -13.84 -6.53 12.15
CA ALA A 197 -13.39 -5.46 13.02
C ALA A 197 -14.57 -4.64 13.59
N LEU A 198 -15.49 -4.23 12.72
CA LEU A 198 -16.68 -3.42 13.11
C LEU A 198 -17.59 -4.17 14.09
N THR A 199 -17.76 -5.48 13.92
CA THR A 199 -18.54 -6.31 14.82
C THR A 199 -17.85 -6.51 16.18
N LEU A 200 -16.52 -6.67 16.16
CA LEU A 200 -15.73 -6.94 17.37
C LEU A 200 -15.56 -5.70 18.25
N VAL A 201 -15.33 -4.52 17.64
CA VAL A 201 -14.96 -3.30 18.35
C VAL A 201 -16.20 -2.51 18.74
N THR A 202 -16.76 -2.78 19.91
CA THR A 202 -18.00 -2.14 20.42
C THR A 202 -17.75 -1.09 21.51
N GLY A 203 -16.50 -0.94 22.01
CA GLY A 203 -16.12 0.00 23.05
C GLY A 203 -16.42 1.46 22.70
N THR A 204 -16.64 2.31 23.69
CA THR A 204 -16.96 3.75 23.52
C THR A 204 -15.74 4.64 23.82
N ASP A 205 -14.62 4.05 24.22
CA ASP A 205 -13.38 4.76 24.42
C ASP A 205 -12.79 5.29 23.10
N ALA A 206 -11.89 6.27 23.19
CA ALA A 206 -11.34 6.97 22.02
C ALA A 206 -10.63 6.03 21.02
N ALA A 207 -9.92 5.00 21.52
CA ALA A 207 -9.22 4.03 20.66
C ALA A 207 -10.25 3.18 19.89
N SER A 208 -11.24 2.61 20.57
CA SER A 208 -12.31 1.82 19.96
C SER A 208 -13.09 2.63 18.91
N VAL A 209 -13.43 3.88 19.22
CA VAL A 209 -14.12 4.78 18.28
C VAL A 209 -13.24 5.05 17.05
N SER A 210 -11.95 5.31 17.24
CA SER A 210 -11.02 5.54 16.13
C SER A 210 -10.88 4.31 15.23
N ILE A 211 -10.75 3.11 15.81
CA ILE A 211 -10.64 1.86 15.02
C ILE A 211 -11.95 1.54 14.28
N ARG A 212 -13.12 1.82 14.85
CA ARG A 212 -14.37 1.68 14.08
C ARG A 212 -14.42 2.64 12.89
N ARG A 213 -14.03 3.91 13.07
CA ARG A 213 -14.04 4.91 11.98
C ARG A 213 -13.13 4.52 10.83
N VAL A 214 -11.89 4.09 11.11
CA VAL A 214 -10.97 3.69 10.04
C VAL A 214 -11.47 2.45 9.30
N ASN A 215 -12.03 1.45 10.00
CA ASN A 215 -12.63 0.28 9.36
C ASN A 215 -13.88 0.63 8.55
N ALA A 216 -14.69 1.58 9.00
CA ALA A 216 -15.86 2.05 8.24
C ALA A 216 -15.44 2.72 6.92
N ILE A 217 -14.43 3.59 6.93
CA ILE A 217 -13.89 4.21 5.71
C ILE A 217 -13.28 3.16 4.78
N ALA A 218 -12.48 2.23 5.32
CA ALA A 218 -11.85 1.17 4.54
C ALA A 218 -12.90 0.23 3.90
N LYS A 219 -13.93 -0.17 4.65
CA LYS A 219 -15.06 -0.94 4.12
C LYS A 219 -15.81 -0.17 3.05
N ALA A 220 -16.07 1.12 3.28
CA ALA A 220 -16.75 1.98 2.30
C ALA A 220 -15.95 2.06 0.98
N ARG A 221 -14.61 2.13 1.02
CA ARG A 221 -13.77 2.02 -0.20
C ARG A 221 -13.96 0.69 -0.91
N ALA A 222 -13.99 -0.43 -0.20
CA ALA A 222 -14.26 -1.73 -0.79
C ALA A 222 -15.66 -1.77 -1.43
N GLN A 223 -16.68 -1.17 -0.79
CA GLN A 223 -18.03 -1.07 -1.34
C GLN A 223 -18.09 -0.19 -2.60
N ILE A 224 -17.36 0.94 -2.62
CA ILE A 224 -17.20 1.76 -3.83
C ILE A 224 -16.57 0.95 -4.97
N ALA A 225 -15.51 0.18 -4.68
CA ALA A 225 -14.85 -0.66 -5.67
C ALA A 225 -15.78 -1.76 -6.24
N LEU A 226 -16.77 -2.20 -5.45
CA LEU A 226 -17.83 -3.14 -5.84
C LEU A 226 -19.06 -2.47 -6.49
N GLY A 227 -19.11 -1.13 -6.56
CA GLY A 227 -20.24 -0.39 -7.12
C GLY A 227 -21.40 -0.15 -6.15
N ASN A 228 -21.26 -0.42 -4.86
CA ASN A 228 -22.28 -0.30 -3.82
C ASN A 228 -22.25 1.10 -3.18
N TYR A 229 -22.45 2.14 -3.96
CA TYR A 229 -22.23 3.55 -3.56
C TYR A 229 -23.10 4.01 -2.38
N ALA A 230 -24.39 3.66 -2.36
CA ALA A 230 -25.28 4.05 -1.26
C ALA A 230 -24.87 3.41 0.08
N ALA A 231 -24.52 2.11 0.04
CA ALA A 231 -24.02 1.41 1.22
C ALA A 231 -22.69 2.02 1.72
N ALA A 232 -21.82 2.41 0.81
CA ALA A 232 -20.56 3.07 1.15
C ALA A 232 -20.80 4.42 1.86
N ALA A 233 -21.69 5.25 1.36
CA ALA A 233 -22.04 6.53 1.98
C ALA A 233 -22.62 6.35 3.40
N THR A 234 -23.49 5.36 3.58
CA THR A 234 -24.06 5.04 4.91
C THR A 234 -22.98 4.66 5.93
N LEU A 235 -21.97 3.90 5.52
CA LEU A 235 -20.87 3.47 6.41
C LEU A 235 -20.05 4.64 6.97
N VAL A 236 -19.96 5.74 6.26
CA VAL A 236 -19.09 6.89 6.63
C VAL A 236 -19.84 8.11 7.14
N ALA A 237 -21.18 8.06 7.22
CA ALA A 237 -22.02 9.20 7.58
C ALA A 237 -21.62 9.83 8.92
N ASP A 238 -21.29 9.01 9.92
CA ASP A 238 -20.92 9.46 11.27
C ASP A 238 -19.41 9.74 11.45
N VAL A 239 -18.63 9.66 10.38
CA VAL A 239 -17.18 9.95 10.46
C VAL A 239 -16.95 11.46 10.36
N PRO A 240 -16.37 12.10 11.38
CA PRO A 240 -16.09 13.54 11.32
C PRO A 240 -15.06 13.87 10.25
N THR A 241 -15.20 15.01 9.57
CA THR A 241 -14.28 15.43 8.51
C THR A 241 -12.82 15.57 8.98
N ASN A 242 -12.61 15.97 10.24
CA ASN A 242 -11.30 16.12 10.84
C ASN A 242 -10.69 14.80 11.38
N TYR A 243 -11.36 13.67 11.22
CA TYR A 243 -10.82 12.38 11.62
C TYR A 243 -9.63 12.00 10.76
N GLN A 244 -8.58 11.44 11.39
CA GLN A 244 -7.43 10.87 10.67
C GLN A 244 -6.94 9.62 11.41
N TYR A 245 -6.67 8.54 10.67
CA TYR A 245 -5.85 7.44 11.14
C TYR A 245 -4.42 7.66 10.64
N LEU A 246 -3.47 7.84 11.56
CA LEU A 246 -2.12 8.32 11.29
C LEU A 246 -1.07 7.24 11.57
N LEU A 247 -0.11 7.08 10.65
CA LEU A 247 1.15 6.40 10.91
C LEU A 247 2.19 7.41 11.38
N THR A 248 2.88 7.10 12.46
CA THR A 248 3.93 7.96 13.02
C THR A 248 5.31 7.47 12.63
N PHE A 249 6.22 8.39 12.35
CA PHE A 249 7.59 8.12 11.94
C PHE A 249 8.61 8.70 12.94
N SER A 250 9.82 8.15 12.92
CA SER A 250 10.95 8.68 13.68
C SER A 250 12.26 8.39 12.97
N LEU A 251 13.30 9.16 13.28
CA LEU A 251 14.64 8.96 12.72
C LEU A 251 15.32 7.69 13.26
N THR A 252 14.85 7.17 14.40
CA THR A 252 15.47 6.01 15.08
C THR A 252 14.85 4.68 14.73
N THR A 253 13.63 4.66 14.13
CA THR A 253 12.94 3.42 13.78
C THR A 253 12.65 3.33 12.30
N THR A 254 11.74 4.16 11.80
CA THR A 254 11.31 4.15 10.40
C THR A 254 10.96 5.58 10.01
N SER A 255 11.54 6.10 8.96
CA SER A 255 11.18 7.39 8.34
C SER A 255 10.20 7.19 7.19
N SER A 256 9.58 8.28 6.74
CA SER A 256 8.67 8.28 5.60
C SER A 256 9.42 8.01 4.30
N GLU A 257 9.07 6.95 3.58
CA GLU A 257 9.65 6.62 2.27
C GLU A 257 9.32 7.68 1.22
N LEU A 258 8.13 8.25 1.28
CA LEU A 258 7.73 9.33 0.39
C LEU A 258 8.67 10.53 0.52
N TYR A 259 9.08 10.89 1.75
CA TYR A 259 10.09 11.92 1.95
C TYR A 259 11.45 11.53 1.39
N ILE A 260 11.87 10.28 1.58
CA ILE A 260 13.17 9.78 1.08
C ILE A 260 13.21 9.84 -0.45
N LEU A 261 12.13 9.42 -1.12
CA LEU A 261 12.10 9.33 -2.58
C LEU A 261 11.81 10.66 -3.28
N ASN A 262 11.09 11.59 -2.64
CA ASN A 262 10.71 12.88 -3.26
C ASN A 262 11.11 14.11 -2.46
N GLY A 263 11.09 14.09 -1.12
CA GLY A 263 11.34 15.27 -0.29
C GLY A 263 12.81 15.64 -0.14
N THR A 264 13.74 14.75 -0.46
CA THR A 264 15.21 15.00 -0.40
C THR A 264 15.79 15.25 -1.79
N GLN A 265 16.98 15.85 -1.84
CA GLN A 265 17.74 16.01 -3.09
C GLN A 265 19.05 15.22 -3.04
N PRO A 266 19.42 14.54 -4.13
CA PRO A 266 18.66 14.29 -5.36
C PRO A 266 17.55 13.24 -5.11
N SER A 267 16.33 13.55 -5.52
CA SER A 267 15.19 12.64 -5.34
C SER A 267 15.01 11.71 -6.53
N ARG A 268 14.49 10.50 -6.26
CA ARG A 268 14.24 9.50 -7.29
C ARG A 268 12.87 9.67 -7.96
N PHE A 269 11.92 10.27 -7.26
CA PHE A 269 10.60 10.62 -7.78
C PHE A 269 10.44 12.13 -7.78
N VAL A 270 9.68 12.65 -8.71
CA VAL A 270 9.27 14.05 -8.77
C VAL A 270 7.75 14.15 -8.80
N VAL A 271 7.20 15.24 -8.27
CA VAL A 271 5.76 15.50 -8.34
C VAL A 271 5.37 15.61 -9.81
N GLY A 272 4.33 14.87 -10.22
CA GLY A 272 3.85 14.83 -11.60
C GLY A 272 3.22 16.15 -12.04
N ASP A 273 3.13 16.35 -13.35
CA ASP A 273 2.51 17.52 -13.96
C ASP A 273 1.80 17.15 -15.27
N SER A 274 0.98 18.06 -15.77
CA SER A 274 0.31 17.96 -17.07
C SER A 274 1.25 18.20 -18.26
N PHE A 275 2.51 18.49 -18.00
CA PHE A 275 3.56 18.61 -19.02
C PHE A 275 4.90 18.11 -18.49
N ALA A 276 5.80 17.78 -19.41
CA ALA A 276 7.20 17.49 -19.12
C ALA A 276 8.11 18.34 -19.98
N ILE A 277 9.36 18.52 -19.56
CA ILE A 277 10.37 19.21 -20.39
C ILE A 277 11.09 18.14 -21.23
N ILE A 278 10.87 18.18 -22.54
CA ILE A 278 11.50 17.28 -23.51
C ILE A 278 12.35 18.13 -24.45
N ASN A 279 13.65 17.82 -24.54
CA ASN A 279 14.61 18.58 -25.36
C ASN A 279 14.60 20.08 -25.07
N GLY A 280 14.39 20.47 -23.80
CA GLY A 280 14.37 21.86 -23.37
C GLY A 280 13.04 22.59 -23.61
N ALA A 281 12.01 21.94 -24.16
CA ALA A 281 10.70 22.52 -24.42
C ALA A 281 9.59 21.80 -23.64
N PRO A 282 8.52 22.52 -23.21
CA PRO A 282 7.34 21.89 -22.61
C PRO A 282 6.61 21.01 -23.60
N SER A 283 6.32 19.77 -23.20
CA SER A 283 5.49 18.82 -23.95
C SER A 283 4.30 18.40 -23.08
N VAL A 284 3.09 18.53 -23.62
CA VAL A 284 1.86 18.20 -22.88
C VAL A 284 1.75 16.69 -22.68
N ILE A 285 1.45 16.27 -21.46
CA ILE A 285 1.07 14.91 -21.11
C ILE A 285 -0.46 14.87 -21.02
N LYS A 286 -1.09 14.33 -22.04
CA LYS A 286 -2.56 14.25 -22.10
C LYS A 286 -3.09 13.42 -20.92
N ASN A 287 -4.17 13.86 -20.30
CA ASN A 287 -4.88 13.30 -19.15
C ASN A 287 -4.14 13.42 -17.80
N ALA A 288 -2.89 13.86 -17.76
CA ALA A 288 -2.20 14.13 -16.50
C ALA A 288 -2.72 15.42 -15.85
N LEU A 289 -2.80 15.42 -14.52
CA LEU A 289 -3.17 16.58 -13.73
C LEU A 289 -1.93 17.43 -13.41
N PRO A 290 -2.09 18.76 -13.31
CA PRO A 290 -0.97 19.69 -13.07
C PRO A 290 -0.61 19.77 -11.56
N PHE A 291 -0.24 18.66 -10.93
CA PHE A 291 0.01 18.63 -9.48
C PHE A 291 1.15 19.57 -9.09
N ALA A 292 2.22 19.61 -9.88
CA ALA A 292 3.38 20.46 -9.57
C ALA A 292 3.14 21.95 -9.90
N SER A 293 2.43 22.24 -10.99
CA SER A 293 2.26 23.61 -11.50
C SER A 293 0.96 24.30 -11.07
N ALA A 294 0.01 23.57 -10.49
CA ALA A 294 -1.30 24.13 -10.11
C ALA A 294 -1.22 25.17 -8.98
N ASN A 295 -0.14 25.26 -8.23
CA ASN A 295 -0.04 26.05 -7.01
C ASN A 295 -1.19 25.78 -6.02
N ASP A 296 -1.62 24.52 -5.94
CA ASP A 296 -2.73 24.12 -5.09
C ASP A 296 -2.24 23.94 -3.65
N PRO A 297 -2.87 24.59 -2.66
CA PRO A 297 -2.41 24.51 -1.27
C PRO A 297 -2.46 23.11 -0.67
N ARG A 298 -3.20 22.17 -1.27
CA ARG A 298 -3.21 20.76 -0.87
C ARG A 298 -1.91 20.04 -1.20
N ILE A 299 -1.14 20.56 -2.17
CA ILE A 299 0.11 19.94 -2.61
C ILE A 299 1.15 21.08 -2.72
N PRO A 300 1.66 21.58 -1.60
CA PRO A 300 2.74 22.55 -1.66
C PRO A 300 3.98 21.90 -2.25
N VAL A 301 4.54 22.52 -3.29
CA VAL A 301 5.67 21.99 -4.08
C VAL A 301 6.79 23.01 -4.12
N THR A 302 8.04 22.53 -4.09
CA THR A 302 9.25 23.35 -4.28
C THR A 302 10.04 22.86 -5.49
N GLY A 303 10.70 23.76 -6.19
CA GLY A 303 11.61 23.45 -7.30
C GLY A 303 10.98 23.24 -8.67
N SER A 304 9.64 23.17 -8.77
CA SER A 304 8.92 22.72 -9.97
C SER A 304 9.15 23.50 -11.26
N THR A 305 9.48 24.78 -11.18
CA THR A 305 9.60 25.67 -12.36
C THR A 305 11.04 26.04 -12.71
N SER A 306 11.99 25.78 -11.84
CA SER A 306 13.38 26.08 -12.10
C SER A 306 14.11 24.84 -12.63
N ASN A 307 14.61 24.96 -13.85
CA ASN A 307 15.44 23.91 -14.46
C ASN A 307 16.82 23.75 -13.75
N THR A 308 17.02 24.43 -12.62
CA THR A 308 18.30 24.49 -11.89
C THR A 308 18.54 23.28 -11.00
N ARG A 309 17.47 22.63 -10.50
CA ARG A 309 17.58 21.42 -9.69
C ARG A 309 17.14 20.22 -10.49
N LYS A 310 17.94 19.17 -10.44
CA LYS A 310 17.67 17.91 -11.13
C LYS A 310 17.42 16.79 -10.13
N ALA A 311 16.59 15.83 -10.53
CA ALA A 311 16.39 14.58 -9.84
C ALA A 311 17.64 13.68 -9.92
N PHE A 312 17.56 12.49 -9.38
CA PHE A 312 18.68 11.55 -9.27
C PHE A 312 19.30 11.19 -10.62
N ASP A 313 18.52 11.17 -11.71
CA ASP A 313 18.99 10.90 -13.07
C ASP A 313 19.82 12.05 -13.70
N GLY A 314 19.97 13.17 -13.01
CA GLY A 314 20.71 14.34 -13.48
C GLY A 314 20.06 15.11 -14.63
N SER A 315 18.91 14.68 -15.14
CA SER A 315 18.21 15.26 -16.30
C SER A 315 16.81 15.78 -15.98
N THR A 316 16.01 15.02 -15.25
CA THR A 316 14.63 15.37 -14.91
C THR A 316 14.58 16.59 -13.97
N PRO A 317 13.84 17.66 -14.29
CA PRO A 317 13.63 18.77 -13.37
C PRO A 317 12.99 18.28 -12.07
N TRP A 318 13.54 18.70 -10.93
CA TRP A 318 13.04 18.29 -9.64
C TRP A 318 11.83 19.12 -9.20
N ALA A 319 10.77 18.42 -8.80
CA ALA A 319 9.61 18.97 -8.13
C ALA A 319 9.37 18.18 -6.83
N GLY A 320 9.65 18.79 -5.69
CA GLY A 320 9.55 18.15 -4.37
C GLY A 320 8.29 18.58 -3.62
N GLN A 321 7.53 17.63 -3.10
CA GLN A 321 6.38 17.91 -2.23
C GLN A 321 6.84 18.35 -0.83
N LEU A 322 6.08 19.21 -0.19
CA LEU A 322 6.31 19.73 1.16
C LEU A 322 5.21 19.30 2.14
N LEU A 323 4.26 18.45 1.69
CA LEU A 323 3.12 18.00 2.48
C LEU A 323 3.54 16.99 3.56
N TYR A 324 4.46 16.09 3.23
CA TYR A 324 4.90 14.99 4.09
C TYR A 324 6.40 15.09 4.35
N GLY A 325 6.77 15.45 5.57
CA GLY A 325 8.17 15.49 6.02
C GLY A 325 8.66 14.10 6.47
N GLN A 326 9.95 14.01 6.81
CA GLN A 326 10.62 12.76 7.15
C GLN A 326 9.98 12.03 8.35
N THR A 327 9.58 12.81 9.36
CA THR A 327 8.99 12.30 10.61
C THR A 327 7.56 12.80 10.82
N ASP A 328 6.98 13.50 9.84
CA ASP A 328 5.59 13.95 9.91
C ASP A 328 4.63 12.75 9.95
N PRO A 329 3.53 12.83 10.71
CA PRO A 329 2.52 11.78 10.72
C PRO A 329 1.85 11.69 9.34
N PHE A 330 1.74 10.45 8.83
CA PHE A 330 1.19 10.17 7.51
C PHE A 330 -0.26 9.66 7.62
N PRO A 331 -1.24 10.32 6.98
CA PRO A 331 -2.63 9.91 7.05
C PRO A 331 -2.90 8.72 6.11
N VAL A 332 -3.36 7.61 6.68
CA VAL A 332 -3.76 6.42 5.90
C VAL A 332 -5.15 6.61 5.34
N LEU A 333 -6.13 6.86 6.22
CA LEU A 333 -7.52 7.17 5.88
C LEU A 333 -8.03 8.31 6.77
N THR A 334 -8.90 9.16 6.21
CA THR A 334 -9.31 10.40 6.84
C THR A 334 -10.81 10.65 6.70
N GLY A 335 -11.35 11.59 7.47
CA GLY A 335 -12.71 12.09 7.31
C GLY A 335 -12.93 12.83 5.98
N ILE A 336 -11.87 13.35 5.35
CA ILE A 336 -11.95 13.89 3.99
C ILE A 336 -12.28 12.75 3.01
N ASP A 337 -11.68 11.55 3.18
CA ASP A 337 -12.03 10.39 2.36
C ASP A 337 -13.50 9.99 2.55
N ALA A 338 -14.01 10.09 3.77
CA ALA A 338 -15.43 9.86 4.04
C ALA A 338 -16.32 10.84 3.25
N ARG A 339 -16.01 12.14 3.25
CA ARG A 339 -16.75 13.16 2.46
C ARG A 339 -16.64 12.90 0.95
N LEU A 340 -15.49 12.45 0.47
CA LEU A 340 -15.30 12.09 -0.93
C LEU A 340 -16.12 10.84 -1.32
N ILE A 341 -16.24 9.84 -0.45
CA ILE A 341 -17.11 8.67 -0.66
C ILE A 341 -18.59 9.11 -0.76
N GLU A 342 -19.04 9.99 0.12
CA GLU A 342 -20.41 10.55 0.04
C GLU A 342 -20.64 11.35 -1.24
N ALA A 343 -19.66 12.15 -1.65
CA ALA A 343 -19.74 12.91 -2.90
C ALA A 343 -19.85 12.00 -4.11
N GLU A 344 -19.12 10.90 -4.14
CA GLU A 344 -19.21 9.92 -5.22
C GLU A 344 -20.55 9.19 -5.26
N ALA A 345 -21.10 8.85 -4.09
CA ALA A 345 -22.44 8.27 -3.99
C ALA A 345 -23.52 9.23 -4.53
N LYS A 346 -23.39 10.52 -4.26
CA LYS A 346 -24.28 11.56 -4.82
C LYS A 346 -24.22 11.62 -6.34
N ILE A 347 -23.03 11.49 -6.95
CA ILE A 347 -22.91 11.42 -8.42
C ILE A 347 -23.70 10.22 -8.96
N ASN A 348 -23.59 9.07 -8.33
CA ASN A 348 -24.28 7.87 -8.77
C ASN A 348 -25.81 7.92 -8.50
N ALA A 349 -26.25 8.75 -7.58
CA ALA A 349 -27.66 9.11 -7.38
C ALA A 349 -28.14 10.25 -8.31
N ASN A 350 -27.31 10.76 -9.21
CA ASN A 350 -27.52 11.94 -10.05
C ASN A 350 -27.74 13.25 -9.26
N ASP A 351 -27.32 13.31 -7.99
CA ASP A 351 -27.29 14.52 -7.17
C ASP A 351 -25.95 15.27 -7.38
N PHE A 352 -25.81 15.89 -8.55
CA PHE A 352 -24.59 16.64 -8.90
C PHE A 352 -24.46 17.92 -8.06
N ALA A 353 -25.58 18.52 -7.67
CA ALA A 353 -25.59 19.71 -6.82
C ALA A 353 -25.08 19.37 -5.40
N GLY A 354 -25.53 18.27 -4.83
CA GLY A 354 -25.05 17.80 -3.53
C GLY A 354 -23.59 17.39 -3.53
N MET A 355 -23.11 16.76 -4.60
CA MET A 355 -21.67 16.49 -4.79
C MET A 355 -20.88 17.81 -4.83
N PHE A 356 -21.30 18.76 -5.65
CA PHE A 356 -20.66 20.06 -5.80
C PHE A 356 -20.59 20.82 -4.46
N ALA A 357 -21.68 20.82 -3.69
CA ALA A 357 -21.73 21.40 -2.36
C ALA A 357 -20.73 20.75 -1.40
N THR A 358 -20.61 19.41 -1.44
CA THR A 358 -19.63 18.65 -0.61
C THR A 358 -18.20 19.07 -0.94
N LEU A 359 -17.85 19.13 -2.23
CA LEU A 359 -16.52 19.56 -2.66
C LEU A 359 -16.21 21.00 -2.24
N ASN A 360 -17.17 21.89 -2.38
CA ASN A 360 -17.04 23.29 -1.96
C ASN A 360 -16.87 23.43 -0.43
N THR A 361 -17.59 22.65 0.36
CA THR A 361 -17.39 22.62 1.82
C THR A 361 -15.96 22.22 2.17
N LEU A 362 -15.40 21.19 1.51
CA LEU A 362 -13.99 20.79 1.73
C LEU A 362 -13.01 21.91 1.33
N ARG A 363 -13.28 22.66 0.27
CA ARG A 363 -12.41 23.75 -0.22
C ARG A 363 -12.48 24.98 0.65
N THR A 364 -13.68 25.37 1.07
CA THR A 364 -13.91 26.64 1.78
C THR A 364 -13.78 26.55 3.30
N THR A 365 -13.43 25.37 3.81
CA THR A 365 -13.13 25.14 5.23
C THR A 365 -11.69 24.71 5.38
N ALA A 366 -10.98 25.26 6.35
CA ALA A 366 -9.61 24.83 6.65
C ALA A 366 -9.59 23.33 7.01
N GLN A 367 -8.71 22.57 6.37
CA GLN A 367 -8.55 21.14 6.58
C GLN A 367 -7.18 20.83 7.14
N THR A 368 -7.00 19.63 7.70
CA THR A 368 -5.70 19.14 8.15
C THR A 368 -5.40 17.80 7.45
N ILE A 369 -4.19 17.68 6.88
CA ILE A 369 -3.65 16.45 6.30
C ILE A 369 -2.35 16.13 7.04
N GLY A 370 -2.32 15.01 7.76
CA GLY A 370 -1.22 14.71 8.69
C GLY A 370 -1.16 15.76 9.79
N ASN A 371 -0.09 16.55 9.81
CA ASN A 371 0.08 17.71 10.72
C ASN A 371 0.07 19.05 9.96
N LYS A 372 -0.24 19.07 8.67
CA LYS A 372 -0.26 20.28 7.85
C LYS A 372 -1.68 20.85 7.75
N THR A 373 -1.82 22.13 8.07
CA THR A 373 -3.05 22.87 7.82
C THR A 373 -3.10 23.27 6.34
N ILE A 374 -4.16 22.83 5.66
CA ILE A 374 -4.45 23.22 4.29
C ILE A 374 -5.29 24.50 4.34
N ALA A 375 -4.78 25.55 3.70
CA ALA A 375 -5.46 26.84 3.65
C ALA A 375 -6.81 26.74 2.93
N VAL A 376 -7.74 27.59 3.32
CA VAL A 376 -9.02 27.77 2.63
C VAL A 376 -8.78 28.11 1.17
N MET A 377 -9.50 27.45 0.29
CA MET A 377 -9.42 27.64 -1.17
C MET A 377 -10.69 28.33 -1.69
N PRO A 378 -10.62 29.05 -2.82
CA PRO A 378 -11.82 29.53 -3.49
C PRO A 378 -12.78 28.39 -3.81
N ALA A 379 -14.08 28.64 -3.70
CA ALA A 379 -15.09 27.70 -4.13
C ALA A 379 -14.98 27.44 -5.65
N LEU A 380 -15.36 26.23 -6.06
CA LEU A 380 -15.64 25.93 -7.46
C LEU A 380 -16.86 26.79 -7.90
N THR A 381 -16.79 27.38 -9.06
CA THR A 381 -17.78 28.42 -9.49
C THR A 381 -18.91 27.85 -10.37
N THR A 382 -18.65 26.75 -11.06
CA THR A 382 -19.60 26.19 -12.04
C THR A 382 -20.00 24.78 -11.63
N ALA A 383 -21.27 24.61 -11.23
CA ALA A 383 -21.82 23.30 -10.91
C ALA A 383 -21.96 22.44 -12.20
N PRO A 384 -21.59 21.15 -12.16
CA PRO A 384 -21.77 20.30 -13.32
C PRO A 384 -23.23 19.95 -13.52
N THR A 385 -23.66 19.90 -14.79
CA THR A 385 -25.03 19.58 -15.20
C THR A 385 -25.17 18.17 -15.78
N THR A 386 -24.05 17.50 -16.06
CA THR A 386 -24.01 16.12 -16.57
C THR A 386 -23.18 15.22 -15.67
N LYS A 387 -23.46 13.91 -15.70
CA LYS A 387 -22.70 12.92 -14.96
C LYS A 387 -21.20 12.92 -15.34
N ASP A 388 -20.88 13.06 -16.63
CA ASP A 388 -19.48 13.07 -17.08
C ASP A 388 -18.73 14.30 -16.59
N ALA A 389 -19.34 15.48 -16.62
CA ALA A 389 -18.74 16.70 -16.05
C ALA A 389 -18.57 16.57 -14.52
N ALA A 390 -19.55 15.97 -13.83
CA ALA A 390 -19.48 15.71 -12.38
C ALA A 390 -18.33 14.75 -12.06
N LEU A 391 -18.17 13.66 -12.80
CA LEU A 391 -17.08 12.71 -12.64
C LEU A 391 -15.72 13.38 -12.89
N THR A 392 -15.59 14.17 -13.94
CA THR A 392 -14.33 14.87 -14.26
C THR A 392 -13.92 15.81 -13.13
N MET A 393 -14.85 16.63 -12.64
CA MET A 393 -14.63 17.54 -11.51
C MET A 393 -14.28 16.76 -10.23
N PHE A 394 -15.05 15.74 -9.91
CA PHE A 394 -14.90 14.95 -8.69
C PHE A 394 -13.54 14.22 -8.65
N PHE A 395 -13.18 13.50 -9.69
CA PHE A 395 -11.91 12.75 -9.70
C PHE A 395 -10.68 13.65 -9.75
N ARG A 396 -10.81 14.87 -10.32
CA ARG A 396 -9.78 15.91 -10.18
C ARG A 396 -9.62 16.33 -8.71
N GLU A 397 -10.69 16.75 -8.05
CA GLU A 397 -10.67 17.18 -6.65
C GLU A 397 -10.18 16.06 -5.72
N LYS A 398 -10.66 14.83 -5.94
CA LYS A 398 -10.26 13.65 -5.18
C LYS A 398 -8.77 13.38 -5.30
N ALA A 399 -8.20 13.49 -6.50
CA ALA A 399 -6.77 13.27 -6.73
C ALA A 399 -5.90 14.27 -5.95
N PHE A 400 -6.29 15.52 -5.87
CA PHE A 400 -5.58 16.54 -5.05
C PHE A 400 -5.71 16.27 -3.55
N TRP A 401 -6.90 15.89 -3.05
CA TRP A 401 -7.11 15.56 -1.63
C TRP A 401 -6.38 14.28 -1.20
N GLN A 402 -6.16 13.35 -2.11
CA GLN A 402 -5.58 12.04 -1.84
C GLN A 402 -4.13 11.90 -2.35
N PHE A 403 -3.48 12.99 -2.69
CA PHE A 403 -2.14 13.00 -3.28
C PHE A 403 -1.14 12.15 -2.49
N GLY A 404 -0.41 11.29 -3.21
CA GLY A 404 0.70 10.48 -2.68
C GLY A 404 0.32 9.37 -1.70
N ARG A 405 -0.98 8.97 -1.64
CA ARG A 405 -1.46 7.92 -0.73
C ARG A 405 -1.77 6.58 -1.41
N GLY A 406 -1.40 6.41 -2.68
CA GLY A 406 -1.55 5.15 -3.43
C GLY A 406 -2.97 4.84 -3.91
N PHE A 407 -3.85 5.84 -4.00
CA PHE A 407 -5.26 5.62 -4.34
C PHE A 407 -5.59 5.90 -5.80
N ARG A 408 -4.74 6.67 -6.47
CA ARG A 408 -4.99 7.17 -7.81
C ARG A 408 -5.15 6.06 -8.85
N LEU A 409 -4.32 5.02 -8.82
CA LEU A 409 -4.41 3.91 -9.78
C LEU A 409 -5.76 3.19 -9.70
N GLY A 410 -6.23 2.89 -8.48
CA GLY A 410 -7.55 2.30 -8.27
C GLY A 410 -8.67 3.18 -8.82
N ASP A 411 -8.59 4.50 -8.65
CA ASP A 411 -9.58 5.45 -9.17
C ASP A 411 -9.57 5.52 -10.71
N LEU A 412 -8.38 5.53 -11.34
CA LEU A 412 -8.28 5.53 -12.81
C LEU A 412 -8.85 4.23 -13.40
N ARG A 413 -8.56 3.09 -12.79
CA ARG A 413 -9.16 1.80 -13.20
C ARG A 413 -10.68 1.80 -13.07
N ARG A 414 -11.21 2.40 -12.00
CA ARG A 414 -12.66 2.52 -11.79
C ARG A 414 -13.32 3.44 -12.81
N LEU A 415 -12.66 4.51 -13.25
CA LEU A 415 -13.16 5.36 -14.34
C LEU A 415 -13.40 4.55 -15.61
N ILE A 416 -12.57 3.55 -15.89
CA ILE A 416 -12.77 2.64 -17.02
C ILE A 416 -13.88 1.63 -16.68
N ARG A 417 -13.71 0.85 -15.61
CA ARG A 417 -14.59 -0.29 -15.29
C ARG A 417 -16.01 0.11 -14.91
N GLN A 418 -16.18 1.17 -14.10
CA GLN A 418 -17.49 1.55 -13.53
C GLN A 418 -18.16 2.71 -14.28
N TYR A 419 -17.38 3.54 -14.97
CA TYR A 419 -17.88 4.75 -15.61
C TYR A 419 -17.73 4.76 -17.11
N GLY A 420 -17.25 3.65 -17.72
CA GLY A 420 -17.21 3.44 -19.17
C GLY A 420 -16.25 4.34 -19.91
N ARG A 421 -15.26 4.96 -19.23
CA ARG A 421 -14.22 5.73 -19.91
C ARG A 421 -13.22 4.80 -20.59
N THR A 422 -12.53 5.29 -21.61
CA THR A 422 -11.45 4.53 -22.26
C THR A 422 -10.12 4.79 -21.56
N GLN A 423 -9.20 3.85 -21.66
CA GLN A 423 -7.84 3.99 -21.14
C GLN A 423 -7.17 5.29 -21.59
N ASP A 424 -7.27 5.61 -22.89
CA ASP A 424 -6.65 6.78 -23.52
C ASP A 424 -7.29 8.12 -23.13
N ASN A 425 -8.41 8.09 -22.38
CA ASN A 425 -9.08 9.25 -21.81
C ASN A 425 -8.90 9.38 -20.29
N VAL A 426 -8.15 8.43 -19.67
CA VAL A 426 -8.00 8.35 -18.23
C VAL A 426 -6.54 8.39 -17.81
N PHE A 427 -5.70 7.56 -18.42
CA PHE A 427 -4.28 7.46 -18.07
C PHE A 427 -3.43 8.46 -18.87
N PRO A 428 -2.24 8.83 -18.35
CA PRO A 428 -1.26 9.59 -19.13
C PRO A 428 -0.95 8.91 -20.46
N VAL A 429 -1.00 9.66 -21.55
CA VAL A 429 -0.69 9.18 -22.90
C VAL A 429 0.10 10.23 -23.69
N GLY A 430 0.75 9.79 -24.74
CA GLY A 430 1.62 10.62 -25.58
C GLY A 430 3.10 10.30 -25.38
N THR A 431 3.95 11.26 -25.64
CA THR A 431 5.40 11.09 -25.50
C THR A 431 5.80 10.99 -24.02
N TRP A 432 6.48 9.92 -23.67
CA TRP A 432 7.10 9.81 -22.34
C TRP A 432 8.42 10.59 -22.32
N PHE A 433 8.67 11.33 -21.26
CA PHE A 433 9.76 12.31 -21.21
C PHE A 433 11.18 11.70 -21.22
N LYS A 434 11.31 10.41 -20.88
CA LYS A 434 12.59 9.69 -21.00
C LYS A 434 12.77 8.96 -22.33
N GLY A 435 11.88 9.15 -23.28
CA GLY A 435 11.94 8.61 -24.64
C GLY A 435 10.84 7.61 -24.96
N GLY A 436 10.40 7.61 -26.22
CA GLY A 436 9.28 6.81 -26.69
C GLY A 436 7.92 7.35 -26.28
N ALA A 437 6.93 6.49 -26.23
CA ALA A 437 5.57 6.80 -25.79
C ALA A 437 5.25 6.07 -24.48
N TYR A 438 4.27 6.59 -23.73
CA TYR A 438 3.68 5.82 -22.64
C TYR A 438 3.12 4.49 -23.15
N GLY A 439 3.34 3.42 -22.40
CA GLY A 439 2.76 2.12 -22.66
C GLY A 439 1.28 2.01 -22.30
N THR A 440 0.77 0.79 -22.30
CA THR A 440 -0.66 0.50 -22.15
C THR A 440 -1.04 -0.14 -20.82
N ASP A 441 -0.10 -0.31 -19.88
CA ASP A 441 -0.41 -0.90 -18.60
C ASP A 441 -1.36 -0.01 -17.77
N ILE A 442 -2.42 -0.61 -17.26
CA ILE A 442 -3.45 0.03 -16.43
C ILE A 442 -3.53 -0.58 -15.03
N ASN A 443 -2.68 -1.54 -14.75
CA ASN A 443 -2.53 -2.23 -13.45
C ASN A 443 -1.12 -2.80 -13.35
N LEU A 444 -0.70 -3.12 -12.14
CA LEU A 444 0.56 -3.80 -11.88
C LEU A 444 0.44 -5.27 -12.31
N PRO A 445 1.44 -5.83 -13.02
CA PRO A 445 1.47 -7.27 -13.29
C PRO A 445 1.70 -8.04 -11.99
N MET A 446 1.24 -9.29 -11.94
CA MET A 446 1.69 -10.20 -10.90
C MET A 446 3.18 -10.49 -11.06
N VAL A 447 3.83 -10.68 -9.94
CA VAL A 447 5.29 -10.80 -9.85
C VAL A 447 5.74 -12.25 -9.96
N ASP A 448 6.95 -12.47 -10.52
CA ASP A 448 7.50 -13.80 -10.75
C ASP A 448 7.73 -14.60 -9.45
N SER A 449 7.81 -13.94 -8.28
CA SER A 449 7.91 -14.64 -6.99
C SER A 449 6.68 -15.52 -6.68
N GLU A 450 5.51 -15.25 -7.26
CA GLU A 450 4.33 -16.09 -7.13
C GLU A 450 4.39 -17.40 -7.94
N LEU A 451 5.34 -17.55 -8.85
CA LEU A 451 5.55 -18.81 -9.60
C LEU A 451 5.90 -20.00 -8.69
N THR A 452 6.30 -19.75 -7.44
CA THR A 452 6.47 -20.81 -6.42
C THR A 452 5.15 -21.36 -5.88
N ASN A 453 4.05 -20.64 -6.05
CA ASN A 453 2.69 -21.09 -5.72
C ASN A 453 2.19 -22.05 -6.81
N PRO A 454 1.93 -23.33 -6.52
CA PRO A 454 1.53 -24.32 -7.54
C PRO A 454 0.18 -23.99 -8.19
N ASN A 455 -0.63 -23.16 -7.54
CA ASN A 455 -1.95 -22.73 -8.04
C ASN A 455 -1.86 -21.49 -8.96
N PHE A 456 -0.72 -20.80 -8.97
CA PHE A 456 -0.53 -19.56 -9.73
C PHE A 456 -0.12 -19.85 -11.18
N LYS A 457 -0.77 -19.21 -12.14
CA LYS A 457 -0.50 -19.32 -13.58
C LYS A 457 -0.31 -17.97 -14.27
N GLY A 458 -0.11 -16.91 -13.49
CA GLY A 458 -0.08 -15.53 -13.98
C GLY A 458 -1.36 -14.76 -13.64
N CYS A 459 -1.52 -13.56 -14.19
CA CYS A 459 -2.78 -12.83 -14.10
C CYS A 459 -3.92 -13.66 -14.73
N ILE A 460 -5.10 -13.66 -14.10
CA ILE A 460 -6.32 -14.18 -14.73
C ILE A 460 -6.61 -13.35 -15.99
N ASP A 461 -6.53 -12.03 -15.85
CA ASP A 461 -6.58 -11.05 -16.93
C ASP A 461 -5.97 -9.71 -16.46
N ARG A 462 -5.78 -8.78 -17.42
CA ARG A 462 -5.27 -7.43 -17.18
C ARG A 462 -6.38 -6.36 -17.27
N ASN A 463 -7.64 -6.74 -17.08
CA ASN A 463 -8.78 -5.82 -17.10
C ASN A 463 -8.73 -4.79 -15.96
N PRO A 464 -9.35 -3.60 -16.16
CA PRO A 464 -9.36 -2.53 -15.16
C PRO A 464 -10.13 -2.86 -13.89
#